data_085f2767c6d350a07212614fa615608c
#
_entry.id   085f2767c6d350a07212614fa615608c
#
_cell.length_a   1.000
_cell.length_b   1.000
_cell.length_c   1.000
_cell.angle_alpha   90.00
_cell.angle_beta   90.00
_cell.angle_gamma   90.00
#
_symmetry.space_group_name_H-M   'P 1'
#
loop_
_entity.id
_entity.type
_entity.pdbx_description
1 polymer ?
#
loop_
_entity_poly.entity_id
_entity_poly.type
_entity_poly.pdbx_seq_one_letter_code
_entity_poly.pdbx_strand_id
1 'polypeptide(L)'
;MKLHFLKILVSTLFIFNPLEILAKDPPRAYFKNLESGWSQSNYAVIPKSQNPNKIIKEINNKVQTELLGGLKNFNKVSIISYKGIIIGEVIKPKKEIKPGGNSITKSILSLAIGKAHCDGKLNIQEKAYKYSKLLTDTSWGNSTIEQLLMMSSGANKVSPRFMGHKDEQMQKNAADIIWKRNNLSNAEAFLYVDEKYQPPGKKMIYSTSDSIALSYVLEGATNKPLHIYLKKMWDEIGSNYDANFLLNSRNEPVAHSGFAANPYDYVALGNYVLDSLKKDDCYG
;
A
#
# COMPACT_ATOMS: atom_id res chain seq x y z
N MET A 1 6.69 -15.50 -22.44
CA MET A 1 5.44 -15.38 -21.67
C MET A 1 5.45 -14.20 -20.68
N LYS A 2 6.47 -13.32 -20.74
CA LYS A 2 6.68 -12.18 -19.84
C LYS A 2 5.99 -10.86 -20.27
N LEU A 3 5.45 -10.76 -21.48
CA LEU A 3 5.07 -9.46 -22.06
C LEU A 3 3.58 -9.07 -21.97
N HIS A 4 2.70 -9.97 -21.54
CA HIS A 4 1.24 -9.71 -21.54
C HIS A 4 0.68 -9.17 -20.23
N PHE A 5 1.38 -9.33 -19.11
CA PHE A 5 0.91 -8.84 -17.80
C PHE A 5 1.11 -7.34 -17.62
N LEU A 6 2.11 -6.76 -18.26
CA LEU A 6 2.50 -5.36 -18.08
C LEU A 6 1.57 -4.36 -18.78
N LYS A 7 0.93 -4.75 -19.89
CA LYS A 7 0.00 -3.85 -20.61
C LYS A 7 -1.29 -3.57 -19.84
N ILE A 8 -1.65 -4.39 -18.86
CA ILE A 8 -2.87 -4.25 -18.06
C ILE A 8 -2.64 -3.36 -16.82
N LEU A 9 -1.42 -3.28 -16.31
CA LEU A 9 -1.13 -2.50 -15.09
C LEU A 9 -1.01 -0.98 -15.35
N VAL A 10 -0.71 -0.57 -16.56
CA VAL A 10 -0.53 0.85 -16.93
C VAL A 10 -1.85 1.50 -17.38
N SER A 11 -2.85 0.70 -17.75
CA SER A 11 -4.16 1.20 -18.19
C SER A 11 -5.25 1.21 -17.11
N THR A 12 -5.01 0.65 -15.94
CA THR A 12 -5.93 0.76 -14.81
C THR A 12 -5.55 1.96 -13.95
N LEU A 13 -5.69 3.14 -14.52
CA LEU A 13 -5.99 4.31 -13.70
C LEU A 13 -7.27 3.97 -12.92
N PHE A 14 -7.16 3.87 -11.59
CA PHE A 14 -8.29 3.56 -10.73
C PHE A 14 -9.38 4.61 -10.92
N ILE A 15 -10.31 4.36 -11.84
CA ILE A 15 -11.62 4.98 -11.83
C ILE A 15 -12.37 4.27 -10.72
N PHE A 16 -12.16 4.67 -9.47
CA PHE A 16 -13.10 4.37 -8.42
C PHE A 16 -14.34 5.21 -8.69
N ASN A 17 -15.27 4.62 -9.43
CA ASN A 17 -16.63 5.08 -9.42
C ASN A 17 -17.14 4.92 -7.98
N PRO A 18 -17.57 5.97 -7.28
CA PRO A 18 -18.24 5.84 -6.00
C PRO A 18 -19.67 5.36 -6.25
N LEU A 19 -19.84 4.15 -6.78
CA LEU A 19 -21.13 3.49 -6.70
C LEU A 19 -21.41 3.27 -5.23
N GLU A 20 -22.44 3.93 -4.76
CA GLU A 20 -23.11 3.79 -3.48
C GLU A 20 -23.21 2.32 -3.06
N ILE A 21 -22.23 1.86 -2.35
CA ILE A 21 -22.39 0.69 -1.50
C ILE A 21 -22.75 1.29 -0.15
N LEU A 22 -24.05 1.24 0.16
CA LEU A 22 -24.62 1.44 1.49
C LEU A 22 -24.07 0.39 2.46
N ALA A 23 -22.76 0.49 2.76
CA ALA A 23 -22.22 -0.04 3.98
C ALA A 23 -22.40 1.05 5.03
N LYS A 24 -23.01 0.75 6.16
CA LYS A 24 -23.05 1.62 7.33
C LYS A 24 -21.69 2.33 7.43
N ASP A 25 -21.73 3.65 7.29
CA ASP A 25 -20.54 4.48 7.15
C ASP A 25 -19.47 4.08 8.17
N PRO A 26 -18.23 3.80 7.72
CA PRO A 26 -17.11 3.77 8.63
C PRO A 26 -17.06 5.14 9.34
N PRO A 27 -16.61 5.20 10.59
CA PRO A 27 -16.66 6.44 11.36
C PRO A 27 -16.09 7.57 10.52
N ARG A 28 -16.84 8.63 10.28
CA ARG A 28 -16.49 9.80 9.44
C ARG A 28 -15.11 10.38 9.74
N ALA A 29 -14.61 10.16 10.94
CA ALA A 29 -13.26 10.53 11.36
C ALA A 29 -12.14 9.93 10.49
N TYR A 30 -12.30 8.71 9.99
CA TYR A 30 -11.28 8.05 9.15
C TYR A 30 -11.12 8.74 7.78
N PHE A 31 -12.23 9.11 7.14
CA PHE A 31 -12.20 9.78 5.83
C PHE A 31 -11.86 11.26 5.93
N LYS A 32 -12.27 11.93 7.00
CA LYS A 32 -11.95 13.35 7.22
C LYS A 32 -10.44 13.57 7.36
N ASN A 33 -9.74 12.61 7.94
CA ASN A 33 -8.29 12.65 8.11
C ASN A 33 -7.50 12.30 6.83
N LEU A 34 -8.11 11.63 5.85
CA LEU A 34 -7.50 11.38 4.54
C LEU A 34 -7.25 12.68 3.75
N GLU A 35 -8.07 13.70 3.97
CA GLU A 35 -7.92 15.01 3.30
C GLU A 35 -6.85 15.88 3.96
N SER A 36 -6.63 15.72 5.26
CA SER A 36 -5.70 16.54 6.06
C SER A 36 -4.36 15.83 6.35
N GLY A 37 -4.12 14.63 5.77
CA GLY A 37 -2.88 13.90 5.99
C GLY A 37 -2.69 13.46 7.44
N TRP A 38 -3.64 12.74 8.03
CA TRP A 38 -3.51 12.10 9.35
C TRP A 38 -3.24 13.07 10.53
N SER A 39 -3.66 14.32 10.44
CA SER A 39 -3.29 15.40 11.37
C SER A 39 -3.71 15.18 12.83
N GLN A 40 -4.58 14.21 13.12
CA GLN A 40 -5.07 13.91 14.47
C GLN A 40 -4.81 12.46 14.89
N SER A 41 -3.95 11.76 14.18
CA SER A 41 -3.67 10.34 14.42
C SER A 41 -2.21 10.13 14.79
N ASN A 42 -1.92 9.04 15.46
CA ASN A 42 -0.53 8.64 15.65
C ASN A 42 0.07 8.26 14.28
N TYR A 43 1.08 8.98 13.86
CA TYR A 43 1.77 8.71 12.59
C TYR A 43 3.27 8.98 12.70
N ALA A 44 4.04 8.23 11.92
CA ALA A 44 5.45 8.49 11.70
C ALA A 44 5.63 9.40 10.48
N VAL A 45 6.59 10.32 10.55
CA VAL A 45 7.05 11.12 9.41
C VAL A 45 8.18 10.38 8.72
N ILE A 46 8.06 10.25 7.40
CA ILE A 46 9.11 9.79 6.51
C ILE A 46 9.66 11.03 5.81
N PRO A 47 10.88 11.48 6.13
CA PRO A 47 11.40 12.73 5.62
C PRO A 47 11.61 12.66 4.10
N LYS A 48 11.40 13.78 3.44
CA LYS A 48 11.71 13.95 2.01
C LYS A 48 13.17 13.67 1.71
N SER A 49 13.47 13.45 0.44
CA SER A 49 14.84 13.26 -0.03
C SER A 49 15.70 14.51 0.22
N GLN A 50 16.97 14.29 0.53
CA GLN A 50 17.97 15.33 0.57
C GLN A 50 18.33 15.83 -0.84
N ASN A 51 18.12 14.98 -1.86
CA ASN A 51 18.33 15.28 -3.25
C ASN A 51 17.03 15.07 -4.05
N PRO A 52 16.02 15.94 -3.89
CA PRO A 52 14.72 15.74 -4.50
C PRO A 52 14.78 15.85 -6.02
N ASN A 53 14.02 15.02 -6.69
CA ASN A 53 13.89 15.05 -8.13
C ASN A 53 13.21 16.34 -8.61
N LYS A 54 13.64 16.87 -9.75
CA LYS A 54 12.97 18.01 -10.37
C LYS A 54 11.59 17.58 -10.88
N ILE A 55 10.54 18.27 -10.44
CA ILE A 55 9.19 18.10 -10.98
C ILE A 55 9.12 18.82 -12.33
N ILE A 56 8.99 18.07 -13.42
CA ILE A 56 8.87 18.62 -14.77
C ILE A 56 7.41 18.57 -15.20
N LYS A 57 6.87 19.70 -15.68
CA LYS A 57 5.49 19.83 -16.14
C LYS A 57 5.43 20.43 -17.53
N GLU A 58 4.78 19.72 -18.45
CA GLU A 58 4.47 20.18 -19.80
C GLU A 58 2.99 19.84 -20.08
N ILE A 59 2.10 20.71 -19.59
CA ILE A 59 0.66 20.44 -19.64
C ILE A 59 0.16 20.38 -21.08
N ASN A 60 -0.38 19.24 -21.45
CA ASN A 60 -1.01 19.02 -22.74
C ASN A 60 -2.51 19.37 -22.65
N ASN A 61 -2.95 20.36 -23.41
CA ASN A 61 -4.34 20.86 -23.37
C ASN A 61 -5.36 19.76 -23.67
N LYS A 62 -5.07 18.85 -24.61
CA LYS A 62 -5.98 17.74 -24.93
C LYS A 62 -6.13 16.77 -23.76
N VAL A 63 -5.01 16.39 -23.12
CA VAL A 63 -5.02 15.57 -21.90
C VAL A 63 -5.81 16.27 -20.79
N GLN A 64 -5.55 17.55 -20.60
CA GLN A 64 -6.18 18.34 -19.55
C GLN A 64 -7.69 18.48 -19.74
N THR A 65 -8.16 18.66 -20.97
CA THR A 65 -9.59 18.87 -21.26
C THR A 65 -10.35 17.57 -21.48
N GLU A 66 -9.84 16.65 -22.27
CA GLU A 66 -10.54 15.43 -22.65
C GLU A 66 -10.43 14.31 -21.59
N LEU A 67 -9.24 14.08 -21.04
CA LEU A 67 -9.07 13.03 -20.04
C LEU A 67 -9.38 13.51 -18.62
N LEU A 68 -8.90 14.69 -18.24
CA LEU A 68 -9.07 15.20 -16.88
C LEU A 68 -10.29 16.11 -16.73
N GLY A 69 -10.84 16.63 -17.84
CA GLY A 69 -12.00 17.53 -17.82
C GLY A 69 -13.20 16.93 -17.11
N GLY A 70 -13.54 15.68 -17.42
CA GLY A 70 -14.61 14.93 -16.78
C GLY A 70 -14.35 14.59 -15.30
N LEU A 71 -13.10 14.51 -14.89
CA LEU A 71 -12.70 14.17 -13.51
C LEU A 71 -12.68 15.37 -12.55
N LYS A 72 -12.74 16.60 -13.08
CA LYS A 72 -12.70 17.84 -12.27
C LYS A 72 -13.76 17.90 -11.18
N ASN A 73 -14.91 17.24 -11.38
CA ASN A 73 -16.04 17.25 -10.45
C ASN A 73 -15.97 16.08 -9.45
N PHE A 74 -15.26 15.01 -9.76
CA PHE A 74 -15.27 13.75 -8.99
C PHE A 74 -13.99 13.53 -8.18
N ASN A 75 -12.84 13.93 -8.68
CA ASN A 75 -11.57 13.67 -8.04
C ASN A 75 -10.94 14.94 -7.48
N LYS A 76 -10.40 14.82 -6.26
CA LYS A 76 -9.63 15.91 -5.64
C LYS A 76 -8.20 15.95 -6.19
N VAL A 77 -7.67 14.81 -6.60
CA VAL A 77 -6.32 14.67 -7.14
C VAL A 77 -6.33 13.69 -8.30
N SER A 78 -5.81 14.13 -9.43
CA SER A 78 -5.50 13.31 -10.58
C SER A 78 -4.27 13.88 -11.27
N ILE A 79 -3.27 13.06 -11.53
CA ILE A 79 -2.05 13.44 -12.24
C ILE A 79 -1.79 12.40 -13.33
N ILE A 80 -1.46 12.86 -14.52
CA ILE A 80 -1.00 12.02 -15.61
C ILE A 80 0.46 12.38 -15.90
N SER A 81 1.33 11.39 -15.80
CA SER A 81 2.74 11.51 -16.16
C SER A 81 3.06 10.61 -17.36
N TYR A 82 3.86 11.14 -18.27
CA TYR A 82 4.37 10.40 -19.42
C TYR A 82 5.89 10.62 -19.55
N LYS A 83 6.65 9.54 -19.52
CA LYS A 83 8.13 9.59 -19.56
C LYS A 83 8.75 10.53 -18.50
N GLY A 84 8.19 10.52 -17.29
CA GLY A 84 8.67 11.37 -16.19
C GLY A 84 8.15 12.82 -16.20
N ILE A 85 7.44 13.24 -17.25
CA ILE A 85 6.90 14.58 -17.41
C ILE A 85 5.41 14.58 -17.07
N ILE A 86 4.96 15.52 -16.23
CA ILE A 86 3.53 15.69 -15.92
C ILE A 86 2.87 16.42 -17.08
N ILE A 87 1.96 15.72 -17.76
CA ILE A 87 1.26 16.23 -18.95
C ILE A 87 -0.19 16.65 -18.67
N GLY A 88 -0.69 16.36 -17.46
CA GLY A 88 -2.02 16.80 -17.02
C GLY A 88 -2.18 16.65 -15.51
N GLU A 89 -2.87 17.58 -14.86
CA GLU A 89 -3.12 17.51 -13.43
C GLU A 89 -4.41 18.19 -12.99
N VAL A 90 -5.08 17.61 -12.00
CA VAL A 90 -6.16 18.22 -11.22
C VAL A 90 -5.82 18.01 -9.76
N ILE A 91 -5.54 19.09 -9.03
CA ILE A 91 -5.25 19.04 -7.59
C ILE A 91 -6.15 20.05 -6.90
N LYS A 92 -6.99 19.56 -5.98
CA LYS A 92 -7.89 20.37 -5.16
C LYS A 92 -7.82 19.90 -3.69
N PRO A 93 -7.69 20.78 -2.71
CA PRO A 93 -7.41 22.21 -2.82
C PRO A 93 -5.98 22.50 -3.30
N LYS A 94 -5.70 23.74 -3.72
CA LYS A 94 -4.36 24.18 -4.19
C LYS A 94 -3.31 24.31 -3.07
N LYS A 95 -3.53 23.76 -1.90
CA LYS A 95 -2.57 23.72 -0.79
C LYS A 95 -1.82 22.40 -0.80
N GLU A 96 -0.69 22.35 -0.10
CA GLU A 96 0.00 21.09 0.12
C GLU A 96 -0.95 20.07 0.79
N ILE A 97 -1.12 18.92 0.16
CA ILE A 97 -1.94 17.83 0.64
C ILE A 97 -1.18 16.53 0.58
N LYS A 98 -1.49 15.64 1.50
CA LYS A 98 -0.96 14.26 1.56
C LYS A 98 -2.14 13.29 1.55
N PRO A 99 -2.73 13.03 0.37
CA PRO A 99 -3.81 12.06 0.29
C PRO A 99 -3.33 10.68 0.74
N GLY A 100 -4.18 10.00 1.49
CA GLY A 100 -3.91 8.63 1.91
C GLY A 100 -3.91 7.68 0.72
N GLY A 101 -2.85 6.87 0.61
CA GLY A 101 -2.69 5.90 -0.46
C GLY A 101 -3.61 4.70 -0.36
N ASN A 102 -4.29 4.52 0.78
CA ASN A 102 -5.09 3.31 1.00
C ASN A 102 -4.29 2.06 0.57
N SER A 103 -4.84 1.24 -0.31
CA SER A 103 -4.20 0.01 -0.77
C SER A 103 -2.95 0.20 -1.65
N ILE A 104 -2.60 1.42 -2.09
CA ILE A 104 -1.27 1.71 -2.67
C ILE A 104 -0.17 1.41 -1.64
N THR A 105 -0.47 1.51 -0.34
CA THR A 105 0.44 1.09 0.74
C THR A 105 0.96 -0.34 0.55
N LYS A 106 0.15 -1.24 0.01
CA LYS A 106 0.56 -2.62 -0.27
C LYS A 106 1.63 -2.70 -1.38
N SER A 107 1.50 -1.85 -2.40
CA SER A 107 2.52 -1.76 -3.46
C SER A 107 3.83 -1.17 -2.91
N ILE A 108 3.75 -0.19 -2.01
CA ILE A 108 4.93 0.37 -1.33
C ILE A 108 5.61 -0.69 -0.44
N LEU A 109 4.81 -1.48 0.29
CA LEU A 109 5.33 -2.61 1.06
C LEU A 109 5.99 -3.65 0.16
N SER A 110 5.39 -3.99 -0.99
CA SER A 110 5.99 -4.97 -1.91
C SER A 110 7.32 -4.48 -2.47
N LEU A 111 7.46 -3.19 -2.77
CA LEU A 111 8.74 -2.58 -3.16
C LEU A 111 9.77 -2.66 -2.03
N ALA A 112 9.37 -2.44 -0.77
CA ALA A 112 10.26 -2.57 0.38
C ALA A 112 10.72 -4.03 0.57
N ILE A 113 9.85 -5.01 0.36
CA ILE A 113 10.20 -6.45 0.36
C ILE A 113 11.17 -6.76 -0.80
N GLY A 114 10.88 -6.26 -2.01
CA GLY A 114 11.76 -6.42 -3.17
C GLY A 114 13.16 -5.86 -2.88
N LYS A 115 13.24 -4.64 -2.31
CA LYS A 115 14.51 -4.05 -1.91
C LYS A 115 15.24 -4.91 -0.88
N ALA A 116 14.56 -5.39 0.14
CA ALA A 116 15.17 -6.26 1.15
C ALA A 116 15.65 -7.58 0.54
N HIS A 117 14.96 -8.11 -0.46
CA HIS A 117 15.39 -9.28 -1.23
C HIS A 117 16.66 -8.98 -2.03
N CYS A 118 16.70 -7.88 -2.78
CA CYS A 118 17.87 -7.46 -3.56
C CYS A 118 19.09 -7.18 -2.67
N ASP A 119 18.88 -6.63 -1.48
CA ASP A 119 19.91 -6.39 -0.48
C ASP A 119 20.36 -7.69 0.25
N GLY A 120 19.83 -8.87 -0.14
CA GLY A 120 20.14 -10.18 0.45
C GLY A 120 19.64 -10.36 1.89
N LYS A 121 18.68 -9.55 2.35
CA LYS A 121 18.13 -9.61 3.70
C LYS A 121 17.07 -10.69 3.87
N LEU A 122 16.41 -11.04 2.80
CA LEU A 122 15.42 -12.12 2.75
C LEU A 122 15.41 -12.79 1.37
N ASN A 123 14.85 -14.01 1.33
CA ASN A 123 14.60 -14.72 0.08
C ASN A 123 13.09 -14.95 -0.07
N ILE A 124 12.50 -14.44 -1.16
CA ILE A 124 11.06 -14.53 -1.41
C ILE A 124 10.53 -15.95 -1.55
N GLN A 125 11.39 -16.93 -1.86
CA GLN A 125 11.04 -18.36 -1.96
C GLN A 125 10.99 -19.04 -0.58
N GLU A 126 11.47 -18.37 0.47
CA GLU A 126 11.45 -18.92 1.81
C GLU A 126 10.11 -18.70 2.52
N LYS A 127 9.85 -19.57 3.50
CA LYS A 127 8.66 -19.47 4.34
C LYS A 127 8.75 -18.26 5.27
N ALA A 128 7.62 -17.54 5.43
CA ALA A 128 7.56 -16.29 6.18
C ALA A 128 7.91 -16.46 7.67
N TYR A 129 7.63 -17.62 8.30
CA TYR A 129 7.99 -17.90 9.68
C TYR A 129 9.50 -17.84 9.95
N LYS A 130 10.36 -18.02 8.93
CA LYS A 130 11.81 -17.91 9.08
C LYS A 130 12.27 -16.51 9.49
N TYR A 131 11.50 -15.51 9.12
CA TYR A 131 11.81 -14.10 9.36
C TYR A 131 11.04 -13.53 10.56
N SER A 132 9.89 -14.08 10.90
CA SER A 132 9.10 -13.60 12.02
C SER A 132 8.51 -14.73 12.85
N LYS A 133 8.93 -14.77 14.12
CA LYS A 133 8.39 -15.73 15.10
C LYS A 133 6.90 -15.56 15.35
N LEU A 134 6.36 -14.35 15.13
CA LEU A 134 4.91 -14.06 15.25
C LEU A 134 4.08 -14.85 14.23
N LEU A 135 4.70 -15.28 13.14
CA LEU A 135 4.04 -16.04 12.08
C LEU A 135 4.21 -17.56 12.24
N THR A 136 4.95 -18.04 13.25
CA THR A 136 5.15 -19.47 13.50
C THR A 136 3.78 -20.12 13.71
N ASP A 137 3.59 -21.30 13.09
CA ASP A 137 2.36 -22.10 13.14
C ASP A 137 1.11 -21.43 12.56
N THR A 138 1.25 -20.31 11.88
CA THR A 138 0.16 -19.66 11.16
C THR A 138 0.12 -20.03 9.68
N SER A 139 -1.05 -19.85 9.04
CA SER A 139 -1.20 -20.04 7.59
C SER A 139 -0.30 -19.11 6.80
N TRP A 140 -0.11 -17.87 7.26
CA TRP A 140 0.78 -16.88 6.65
C TRP A 140 2.25 -17.30 6.79
N GLY A 141 2.65 -17.78 7.97
CA GLY A 141 4.01 -18.27 8.22
C GLY A 141 4.38 -19.46 7.35
N ASN A 142 3.43 -20.35 7.11
CA ASN A 142 3.60 -21.52 6.25
C ASN A 142 3.56 -21.20 4.75
N SER A 143 3.28 -19.97 4.37
CA SER A 143 3.37 -19.48 3.00
C SER A 143 4.78 -18.98 2.68
N THR A 144 5.20 -19.04 1.42
CA THR A 144 6.41 -18.33 0.98
C THR A 144 6.12 -16.81 0.96
N ILE A 145 7.16 -16.00 1.03
CA ILE A 145 7.03 -14.55 0.91
C ILE A 145 6.43 -14.19 -0.45
N GLU A 146 6.82 -14.88 -1.52
CA GLU A 146 6.21 -14.72 -2.85
C GLU A 146 4.70 -15.00 -2.84
N GLN A 147 4.26 -16.07 -2.17
CA GLN A 147 2.83 -16.37 -2.05
C GLN A 147 2.06 -15.30 -1.28
N LEU A 148 2.68 -14.66 -0.28
CA LEU A 148 2.10 -13.50 0.41
C LEU A 148 2.05 -12.28 -0.51
N LEU A 149 3.10 -11.99 -1.28
CA LEU A 149 3.14 -10.90 -2.27
C LEU A 149 2.04 -11.08 -3.34
N MET A 150 1.79 -12.31 -3.73
CA MET A 150 0.73 -12.67 -4.68
C MET A 150 -0.67 -12.75 -4.05
N MET A 151 -0.81 -12.45 -2.76
CA MET A 151 -2.07 -12.61 -1.99
C MET A 151 -2.67 -14.01 -2.15
N SER A 152 -1.83 -15.03 -2.07
CA SER A 152 -2.18 -16.43 -2.25
C SER A 152 -1.76 -17.30 -1.05
N SER A 153 -1.70 -16.74 0.15
CA SER A 153 -1.36 -17.48 1.38
C SER A 153 -2.30 -18.62 1.69
N GLY A 154 -3.52 -18.57 1.18
CA GLY A 154 -4.57 -19.52 1.54
C GLY A 154 -5.15 -19.31 2.94
N ALA A 155 -4.69 -18.29 3.66
CA ALA A 155 -5.24 -17.89 4.95
C ALA A 155 -6.62 -17.25 4.79
N ASN A 156 -7.35 -17.17 5.89
CA ASN A 156 -8.64 -16.54 5.91
C ASN A 156 -8.54 -15.04 5.66
N LYS A 157 -9.56 -14.45 5.06
CA LYS A 157 -9.58 -13.05 4.70
C LYS A 157 -9.83 -12.17 5.93
N VAL A 158 -8.99 -11.16 6.12
CA VAL A 158 -9.27 -10.06 7.03
C VAL A 158 -9.66 -8.82 6.22
N SER A 159 -10.88 -8.77 5.74
CA SER A 159 -11.44 -7.57 5.13
C SER A 159 -12.96 -7.62 5.14
N PRO A 160 -13.64 -6.75 5.87
CA PRO A 160 -15.10 -6.76 5.96
C PRO A 160 -15.81 -6.52 4.63
N ARG A 161 -15.19 -5.76 3.72
CA ARG A 161 -15.82 -5.34 2.45
C ARG A 161 -15.88 -6.41 1.38
N PHE A 162 -14.96 -7.40 1.43
CA PHE A 162 -14.79 -8.35 0.32
C PHE A 162 -15.11 -9.78 0.71
N MET A 163 -15.70 -9.97 1.88
CA MET A 163 -15.59 -11.25 2.50
C MET A 163 -16.71 -12.19 2.26
N GLY A 164 -17.81 -11.86 1.88
CA GLY A 164 -18.84 -12.88 1.84
C GLY A 164 -18.78 -13.87 3.03
N HIS A 165 -18.13 -13.47 4.14
CA HIS A 165 -18.14 -14.25 5.37
C HIS A 165 -19.50 -14.13 5.99
N LYS A 166 -20.08 -15.28 6.29
CA LYS A 166 -21.37 -15.39 6.99
C LYS A 166 -21.23 -15.16 8.50
N ASP A 167 -19.99 -15.11 9.01
CA ASP A 167 -19.72 -14.96 10.44
C ASP A 167 -19.62 -13.48 10.82
N GLU A 168 -20.66 -13.00 11.52
CA GLU A 168 -20.74 -11.61 12.00
C GLU A 168 -19.63 -11.28 13.00
N GLN A 169 -19.19 -12.24 13.81
CA GLN A 169 -18.12 -11.98 14.79
C GLN A 169 -16.78 -11.78 14.11
N MET A 170 -16.47 -12.57 13.09
CA MET A 170 -15.28 -12.36 12.26
C MET A 170 -15.31 -11.03 11.53
N GLN A 171 -16.46 -10.64 10.96
CA GLN A 171 -16.64 -9.34 10.33
C GLN A 171 -16.42 -8.21 11.33
N LYS A 172 -16.95 -8.33 12.52
CA LYS A 172 -16.80 -7.33 13.60
C LYS A 172 -15.36 -7.23 14.07
N ASN A 173 -14.69 -8.35 14.30
CA ASN A 173 -13.28 -8.38 14.69
C ASN A 173 -12.39 -7.79 13.59
N ALA A 174 -12.61 -8.17 12.34
CA ALA A 174 -11.89 -7.60 11.21
C ALA A 174 -12.14 -6.07 11.07
N ALA A 175 -13.37 -5.61 11.32
CA ALA A 175 -13.69 -4.19 11.34
C ALA A 175 -12.99 -3.47 12.50
N ASP A 176 -12.95 -4.05 13.68
CA ASP A 176 -12.27 -3.49 14.85
C ASP A 176 -10.75 -3.38 14.62
N ILE A 177 -10.16 -4.38 14.00
CA ILE A 177 -8.73 -4.42 13.66
C ILE A 177 -8.39 -3.41 12.58
N ILE A 178 -9.20 -3.34 11.51
CA ILE A 178 -8.90 -2.53 10.33
C ILE A 178 -9.32 -1.07 10.53
N TRP A 179 -10.48 -0.83 11.17
CA TRP A 179 -11.13 0.48 11.14
C TRP A 179 -11.09 1.24 12.45
N LYS A 180 -11.19 0.56 13.57
CA LYS A 180 -11.32 1.24 14.86
C LYS A 180 -9.99 1.55 15.51
N ARG A 181 -8.87 1.01 14.97
CA ARG A 181 -7.55 1.17 15.60
C ARG A 181 -7.59 0.82 17.09
N ASN A 182 -8.36 -0.18 17.42
CA ASN A 182 -8.50 -0.63 18.78
C ASN A 182 -7.16 -1.10 19.33
N ASN A 183 -7.14 -1.35 20.64
CA ASN A 183 -6.00 -1.83 21.41
C ASN A 183 -5.42 -3.17 20.95
N LEU A 184 -5.99 -3.80 19.90
CA LEU A 184 -5.44 -4.99 19.29
C LEU A 184 -4.25 -4.64 18.38
N SER A 185 -3.12 -5.28 18.60
CA SER A 185 -1.99 -5.21 17.67
C SER A 185 -2.30 -5.97 16.38
N ASN A 186 -1.55 -5.69 15.32
CA ASN A 186 -1.65 -6.48 14.11
C ASN A 186 -1.42 -7.98 14.37
N ALA A 187 -0.52 -8.33 15.32
CA ALA A 187 -0.27 -9.71 15.72
C ALA A 187 -1.50 -10.39 16.32
N GLU A 188 -2.24 -9.68 17.17
CA GLU A 188 -3.49 -10.20 17.74
C GLU A 188 -4.56 -10.44 16.66
N ALA A 189 -4.54 -9.66 15.58
CA ALA A 189 -5.41 -9.88 14.44
C ALA A 189 -5.25 -11.27 13.83
N PHE A 190 -4.04 -11.78 13.76
CA PHE A 190 -3.80 -13.14 13.25
C PHE A 190 -4.37 -14.22 14.16
N LEU A 191 -4.39 -14.02 15.47
CA LEU A 191 -4.94 -14.98 16.41
C LEU A 191 -6.46 -15.20 16.24
N TYR A 192 -7.17 -14.16 15.77
CA TYR A 192 -8.63 -14.22 15.59
C TYR A 192 -9.07 -14.74 14.23
N VAL A 193 -8.18 -14.78 13.25
CA VAL A 193 -8.55 -15.03 11.85
C VAL A 193 -7.67 -16.06 11.17
N ASP A 194 -6.80 -16.75 11.91
CA ASP A 194 -5.94 -17.78 11.36
C ASP A 194 -6.71 -19.08 11.14
N GLU A 195 -7.51 -19.10 10.10
CA GLU A 195 -8.08 -20.32 9.56
C GLU A 195 -7.51 -20.60 8.17
N LYS A 196 -7.00 -21.80 7.98
CA LYS A 196 -6.56 -22.26 6.67
C LYS A 196 -7.77 -22.46 5.78
N TYR A 197 -7.93 -21.58 4.81
CA TYR A 197 -9.04 -21.64 3.85
C TYR A 197 -8.74 -22.53 2.64
N GLN A 198 -7.50 -22.50 2.16
CA GLN A 198 -7.03 -23.29 1.02
C GLN A 198 -5.49 -23.47 1.08
N PRO A 199 -4.91 -24.41 0.31
CA PRO A 199 -3.46 -24.51 0.20
C PRO A 199 -2.82 -23.20 -0.33
N PRO A 200 -1.67 -22.79 0.21
CA PRO A 200 -0.92 -21.66 -0.30
C PRO A 200 -0.55 -21.79 -1.78
N GLY A 201 -0.58 -20.70 -2.52
CA GLY A 201 -0.24 -20.63 -3.94
C GLY A 201 -1.34 -21.10 -4.90
N LYS A 202 -2.46 -21.65 -4.40
CA LYS A 202 -3.51 -22.22 -5.25
C LYS A 202 -4.35 -21.14 -5.94
N LYS A 203 -4.67 -20.06 -5.26
CA LYS A 203 -5.55 -19.01 -5.78
C LYS A 203 -5.24 -17.68 -5.12
N MET A 204 -5.18 -16.62 -5.92
CA MET A 204 -5.12 -15.26 -5.43
C MET A 204 -6.46 -14.88 -4.79
N ILE A 205 -6.40 -14.40 -3.55
CA ILE A 205 -7.53 -13.84 -2.84
C ILE A 205 -7.07 -12.54 -2.20
N TYR A 206 -7.61 -11.40 -2.66
CA TYR A 206 -7.23 -10.11 -2.11
C TYR A 206 -7.37 -10.09 -0.59
N SER A 207 -6.25 -9.96 0.12
CA SER A 207 -6.18 -10.07 1.58
C SER A 207 -5.36 -8.94 2.19
N THR A 208 -5.92 -8.33 3.22
CA THR A 208 -5.22 -7.35 4.05
C THR A 208 -4.21 -8.02 4.97
N SER A 209 -4.52 -9.23 5.44
CA SER A 209 -3.68 -9.99 6.36
C SER A 209 -2.35 -10.42 5.73
N ASP A 210 -2.33 -10.75 4.43
CA ASP A 210 -1.09 -11.06 3.73
C ASP A 210 -0.11 -9.87 3.76
N SER A 211 -0.62 -8.64 3.63
CA SER A 211 0.19 -7.43 3.75
C SER A 211 0.68 -7.17 5.18
N ILE A 212 -0.13 -7.51 6.18
CA ILE A 212 0.28 -7.44 7.58
C ILE A 212 1.39 -8.45 7.84
N ALA A 213 1.24 -9.70 7.38
CA ALA A 213 2.28 -10.72 7.49
C ALA A 213 3.60 -10.28 6.84
N LEU A 214 3.54 -9.69 5.63
CA LEU A 214 4.71 -9.15 4.94
C LEU A 214 5.41 -8.03 5.74
N SER A 215 4.68 -7.20 6.49
CA SER A 215 5.31 -6.18 7.34
C SER A 215 6.13 -6.79 8.47
N TYR A 216 5.65 -7.89 9.07
CA TYR A 216 6.43 -8.63 10.09
C TYR A 216 7.63 -9.37 9.49
N VAL A 217 7.50 -9.90 8.27
CA VAL A 217 8.63 -10.47 7.53
C VAL A 217 9.70 -9.41 7.30
N LEU A 218 9.32 -8.23 6.83
CA LEU A 218 10.26 -7.13 6.59
C LEU A 218 10.98 -6.72 7.88
N GLU A 219 10.21 -6.54 8.95
CA GLU A 219 10.76 -6.17 10.25
C GLU A 219 11.74 -7.21 10.78
N GLY A 220 11.37 -8.49 10.71
CA GLY A 220 12.25 -9.58 11.15
C GLY A 220 13.51 -9.74 10.30
N ALA A 221 13.42 -9.52 8.99
CA ALA A 221 14.55 -9.60 8.06
C ALA A 221 15.52 -8.41 8.20
N THR A 222 15.01 -7.22 8.56
CA THR A 222 15.77 -5.97 8.51
C THR A 222 16.02 -5.35 9.90
N ASN A 223 15.38 -5.86 10.95
CA ASN A 223 15.32 -5.26 12.28
C ASN A 223 14.77 -3.81 12.27
N LYS A 224 13.91 -3.50 11.29
CA LYS A 224 13.30 -2.19 11.14
C LYS A 224 11.83 -2.33 10.74
N PRO A 225 10.88 -1.72 11.48
CA PRO A 225 9.51 -1.68 11.04
C PRO A 225 9.38 -0.90 9.73
N LEU A 226 8.32 -1.19 8.96
CA LEU A 226 8.13 -0.68 7.60
C LEU A 226 8.35 0.84 7.48
N HIS A 227 7.76 1.64 8.35
CA HIS A 227 7.88 3.11 8.29
C HIS A 227 9.31 3.62 8.51
N ILE A 228 10.15 2.88 9.25
CA ILE A 228 11.57 3.20 9.42
C ILE A 228 12.37 2.74 8.20
N TYR A 229 12.07 1.55 7.67
CA TYR A 229 12.74 1.03 6.48
C TYR A 229 12.51 1.93 5.26
N LEU A 230 11.30 2.47 5.12
CA LEU A 230 10.92 3.35 4.02
C LEU A 230 11.70 4.67 3.97
N LYS A 231 12.28 5.15 5.07
CA LYS A 231 13.06 6.41 5.06
C LYS A 231 14.15 6.39 3.99
N LYS A 232 14.91 5.29 3.92
CA LYS A 232 15.97 5.14 2.91
C LYS A 232 15.39 5.06 1.50
N MET A 233 14.33 4.26 1.31
CA MET A 233 13.70 4.12 0.00
C MET A 233 13.08 5.46 -0.47
N TRP A 234 12.51 6.24 0.45
CA TRP A 234 11.91 7.54 0.16
C TRP A 234 12.95 8.58 -0.28
N ASP A 235 14.16 8.50 0.29
CA ASP A 235 15.32 9.28 -0.17
C ASP A 235 15.79 8.83 -1.56
N GLU A 236 15.92 7.53 -1.79
CA GLU A 236 16.37 6.96 -3.07
C GLU A 236 15.45 7.29 -4.25
N ILE A 237 14.13 7.36 -4.04
CA ILE A 237 13.20 7.77 -5.11
C ILE A 237 13.24 9.27 -5.41
N GLY A 238 14.02 10.05 -4.66
CA GLY A 238 14.14 11.51 -4.84
C GLY A 238 12.86 12.27 -4.50
N SER A 239 12.17 11.88 -3.42
CA SER A 239 10.92 12.50 -2.98
C SER A 239 11.05 13.98 -2.69
N ASN A 240 10.02 14.78 -3.01
CA ASN A 240 10.02 16.23 -2.85
C ASN A 240 9.42 16.67 -1.51
N TYR A 241 8.59 15.82 -0.89
CA TYR A 241 7.86 16.15 0.33
C TYR A 241 7.97 15.00 1.34
N ASP A 242 7.81 15.34 2.61
CA ASP A 242 7.67 14.33 3.65
C ASP A 242 6.43 13.50 3.40
N ALA A 243 6.52 12.20 3.64
CA ALA A 243 5.37 11.31 3.70
C ALA A 243 4.98 11.02 5.16
N ASN A 244 3.75 10.57 5.34
CA ASN A 244 3.24 10.13 6.64
C ASN A 244 2.90 8.65 6.58
N PHE A 245 3.18 7.93 7.67
CA PHE A 245 2.76 6.55 7.84
C PHE A 245 1.94 6.41 9.11
N LEU A 246 0.69 5.99 8.97
CA LEU A 246 -0.20 5.77 10.10
C LEU A 246 0.31 4.63 10.97
N LEU A 247 0.33 4.87 12.27
CA LEU A 247 0.65 3.88 13.29
C LEU A 247 -0.60 3.51 14.09
N ASN A 248 -0.67 2.26 14.54
CA ASN A 248 -1.68 1.82 15.49
C ASN A 248 -1.33 2.28 16.93
N SER A 249 -2.14 1.89 17.91
CA SER A 249 -1.93 2.25 19.33
C SER A 249 -0.64 1.70 19.95
N ARG A 250 0.01 0.72 19.30
CA ARG A 250 1.29 0.14 19.72
C ARG A 250 2.47 0.64 18.88
N ASN A 251 2.28 1.73 18.13
CA ASN A 251 3.28 2.28 17.21
C ASN A 251 3.71 1.34 16.06
N GLU A 252 2.91 0.33 15.74
CA GLU A 252 3.13 -0.53 14.59
C GLU A 252 2.56 0.11 13.32
N PRO A 253 3.20 -0.03 12.15
CA PRO A 253 2.71 0.56 10.92
C PRO A 253 1.44 -0.13 10.42
N VAL A 254 0.45 0.66 10.02
CA VAL A 254 -0.76 0.15 9.36
C VAL A 254 -0.42 -0.23 7.92
N ALA A 255 0.28 -1.36 7.76
CA ALA A 255 0.98 -1.78 6.55
C ALA A 255 0.09 -2.03 5.32
N HIS A 256 -1.21 -2.10 5.48
CA HIS A 256 -2.15 -2.35 4.39
C HIS A 256 -2.78 -1.09 3.78
N SER A 257 -2.71 0.07 4.49
CA SER A 257 -3.41 1.29 4.04
C SER A 257 -2.89 2.60 4.66
N GLY A 258 -1.85 2.54 5.49
CA GLY A 258 -1.45 3.66 6.35
C GLY A 258 -0.53 4.71 5.72
N PHE A 259 -0.13 4.57 4.47
CA PHE A 259 0.77 5.51 3.81
C PHE A 259 0.02 6.70 3.22
N ALA A 260 0.58 7.91 3.39
CA ALA A 260 0.07 9.14 2.80
C ALA A 260 1.25 10.00 2.33
N ALA A 261 1.18 10.50 1.10
CA ALA A 261 2.23 11.29 0.50
C ALA A 261 1.67 12.39 -0.41
N ASN A 262 2.52 13.34 -0.77
CA ASN A 262 2.18 14.34 -1.78
C ASN A 262 1.91 13.66 -3.14
N PRO A 263 0.93 14.13 -3.93
CA PRO A 263 0.61 13.57 -5.24
C PRO A 263 1.80 13.44 -6.19
N TYR A 264 2.71 14.40 -6.17
CA TYR A 264 3.91 14.36 -7.01
C TYR A 264 4.88 13.25 -6.61
N ASP A 265 4.95 12.92 -5.32
CA ASP A 265 5.80 11.85 -4.83
C ASP A 265 5.21 10.46 -5.15
N TYR A 266 3.88 10.32 -5.29
CA TYR A 266 3.31 9.13 -5.89
C TYR A 266 3.70 8.97 -7.37
N VAL A 267 3.83 10.07 -8.11
CA VAL A 267 4.36 10.03 -9.49
C VAL A 267 5.85 9.65 -9.49
N ALA A 268 6.64 10.21 -8.59
CA ALA A 268 8.05 9.86 -8.44
C ALA A 268 8.23 8.37 -8.13
N LEU A 269 7.43 7.82 -7.23
CA LEU A 269 7.39 6.39 -6.93
C LEU A 269 7.05 5.55 -8.18
N GLY A 270 6.03 5.96 -8.95
CA GLY A 270 5.67 5.28 -10.20
C GLY A 270 6.80 5.32 -11.24
N ASN A 271 7.47 6.45 -11.38
CA ASN A 271 8.61 6.58 -12.29
C ASN A 271 9.80 5.70 -11.83
N TYR A 272 10.07 5.65 -10.54
CA TYR A 272 11.09 4.76 -9.97
C TYR A 272 10.85 3.30 -10.34
N VAL A 273 9.61 2.81 -10.20
CA VAL A 273 9.23 1.45 -10.59
C VAL A 273 9.42 1.23 -12.10
N LEU A 274 8.97 2.17 -12.94
CA LEU A 274 9.12 2.06 -14.39
C LEU A 274 10.57 2.05 -14.83
N ASP A 275 11.44 2.80 -14.16
CA ASP A 275 12.85 2.84 -14.49
C ASP A 275 13.58 1.56 -14.06
N SER A 276 13.20 0.97 -12.92
CA SER A 276 13.70 -0.34 -12.49
C SER A 276 13.32 -1.46 -13.48
N LEU A 277 12.06 -1.45 -13.92
CA LEU A 277 11.58 -2.40 -14.95
C LEU A 277 12.34 -2.29 -16.28
N LYS A 278 12.73 -1.07 -16.69
CA LYS A 278 13.51 -0.86 -17.91
C LYS A 278 14.96 -1.32 -17.79
N LYS A 279 15.53 -1.16 -16.59
CA LYS A 279 16.92 -1.56 -16.32
C LYS A 279 17.07 -3.06 -16.13
N ASP A 280 15.96 -3.80 -16.03
CA ASP A 280 15.94 -5.24 -15.68
C ASP A 280 16.79 -5.50 -14.43
N ASP A 281 16.73 -4.57 -13.48
CA ASP A 281 17.41 -4.70 -12.21
C ASP A 281 16.64 -5.64 -11.27
N CYS A 282 17.17 -5.90 -10.09
CA CYS A 282 16.58 -6.82 -9.14
C CYS A 282 15.15 -6.43 -8.70
N TYR A 283 14.74 -5.16 -8.87
CA TYR A 283 13.40 -4.68 -8.54
C TYR A 283 12.39 -4.91 -9.68
N GLY A 284 12.85 -5.03 -10.91
CA GLY A 284 12.05 -5.31 -12.11
C GLY A 284 11.81 -6.78 -12.32
#